data_abb9a828acc2428266f3fa96f3390dd8
#
_entry.id   abb9a828acc2428266f3fa96f3390dd8
#
_cell.length_a   1.000
_cell.length_b   1.000
_cell.length_c   1.000
_cell.angle_alpha   90.00
_cell.angle_beta   90.00
_cell.angle_gamma   90.00
#
_symmetry.space_group_name_H-M   'P 1'
#
loop_
_entity.id
_entity.type
_entity.pdbx_description
1 polymer ?
#
loop_
_entity_poly.entity_id
_entity_poly.type
_entity_poly.pdbx_seq_one_letter_code
_entity_poly.pdbx_strand_id
1 'polypeptide(L)'
;MSPDVIKASDFAGSTSGMINYVKDNQPKKVMMVTECSMSDNIQVENPNVEFIRPCNMCPHMKKITLPKILDCLKNETGEIIMDQETIDKARMSVEKMVAIGR
;
A
#
# COMPACT_ATOMS: atom_id res chain seq x y z
N MET A 1 -0.95 -11.99 1.85
CA MET A 1 0.33 -12.57 2.33
C MET A 1 0.00 -13.86 3.07
N SER A 2 0.76 -14.95 2.86
CA SER A 2 0.48 -16.22 3.55
C SER A 2 0.81 -16.13 5.04
N PRO A 3 0.16 -16.92 5.91
CA PRO A 3 0.43 -16.96 7.35
C PRO A 3 1.89 -17.27 7.68
N ASP A 4 2.56 -18.08 6.85
CA ASP A 4 3.96 -18.46 7.08
C ASP A 4 4.92 -17.29 6.83
N VAL A 5 4.64 -16.44 5.85
CA VAL A 5 5.42 -15.22 5.62
C VAL A 5 5.25 -14.23 6.78
N ILE A 6 4.02 -14.10 7.31
CA ILE A 6 3.76 -13.24 8.47
C ILE A 6 4.52 -13.74 9.69
N LYS A 7 4.53 -15.06 9.94
CA LYS A 7 5.29 -15.65 11.06
C LYS A 7 6.81 -15.50 10.94
N ALA A 8 7.32 -15.46 9.70
CA ALA A 8 8.75 -15.30 9.44
C ALA A 8 9.20 -13.82 9.39
N SER A 9 8.27 -12.87 9.42
CA SER A 9 8.57 -11.44 9.37
C SER A 9 8.76 -10.86 10.77
N ASP A 10 9.68 -9.90 10.90
CA ASP A 10 9.88 -9.14 12.13
C ASP A 10 8.74 -8.17 12.42
N PHE A 11 8.07 -7.72 11.37
CA PHE A 11 6.92 -6.82 11.46
C PHE A 11 5.93 -7.06 10.33
N ALA A 12 4.64 -7.05 10.65
CA ALA A 12 3.54 -7.06 9.69
C ALA A 12 2.51 -6.01 10.11
N GLY A 13 2.16 -5.10 9.19
CA GLY A 13 1.25 -4.01 9.51
C GLY A 13 0.83 -3.21 8.28
N SER A 14 0.19 -2.07 8.53
CA SER A 14 -0.20 -1.11 7.51
C SER A 14 1.03 -0.43 6.88
N THR A 15 0.82 0.24 5.76
CA THR A 15 1.84 1.06 5.09
C THR A 15 2.49 2.05 6.06
N SER A 16 1.69 2.81 6.80
CA SER A 16 2.19 3.75 7.81
C SER A 16 2.91 3.05 8.96
N GLY A 17 2.41 1.89 9.39
CA GLY A 17 3.05 1.07 10.41
C GLY A 17 4.44 0.61 10.00
N MET A 18 4.63 0.19 8.74
CA MET A 18 5.94 -0.21 8.20
C MET A 18 6.92 0.99 8.13
N ILE A 19 6.44 2.15 7.72
CA ILE A 19 7.25 3.38 7.71
C ILE A 19 7.75 3.70 9.12
N ASN A 20 6.83 3.74 10.09
CA ASN A 20 7.16 4.02 11.48
C ASN A 20 8.11 2.98 12.07
N TYR A 21 7.88 1.69 11.79
CA TYR A 21 8.75 0.62 12.27
C TYR A 21 10.21 0.82 11.81
N VAL A 22 10.44 1.13 10.54
CA VAL A 22 11.79 1.38 10.02
C VAL A 22 12.39 2.64 10.63
N LYS A 23 11.59 3.71 10.75
CA LYS A 23 12.02 4.98 11.33
C LYS A 23 12.44 4.85 12.80
N ASP A 24 11.66 4.13 13.59
CA ASP A 24 11.87 4.02 15.03
C ASP A 24 13.00 3.03 15.37
N ASN A 25 13.13 1.95 14.62
CA ASN A 25 14.11 0.89 14.90
C ASN A 25 15.44 1.06 14.15
N GLN A 26 15.50 1.86 13.08
CA GLN A 26 16.68 2.12 12.25
C GLN A 26 17.51 0.85 11.96
N PRO A 27 16.91 -0.23 11.44
CA PRO A 27 17.62 -1.47 11.17
C PRO A 27 18.70 -1.25 10.10
N LYS A 28 19.80 -1.97 10.17
CA LYS A 28 20.87 -1.86 9.16
C LYS A 28 20.40 -2.30 7.77
N LYS A 29 19.56 -3.35 7.73
CA LYS A 29 19.01 -3.93 6.49
C LYS A 29 17.54 -4.21 6.66
N VAL A 30 16.74 -3.91 5.63
CA VAL A 30 15.30 -4.18 5.57
C VAL A 30 14.96 -4.88 4.27
N MET A 31 14.24 -5.99 4.37
CA MET A 31 13.58 -6.61 3.23
C MET A 31 12.09 -6.28 3.27
N MET A 32 11.62 -5.52 2.30
CA MET A 32 10.21 -5.18 2.16
C MET A 32 9.50 -6.19 1.27
N VAL A 33 8.63 -7.02 1.86
CA VAL A 33 7.80 -7.99 1.13
C VAL A 33 6.48 -7.32 0.74
N THR A 34 6.56 -6.33 -0.14
CA THR A 34 5.44 -5.53 -0.61
C THR A 34 5.67 -5.08 -2.06
N GLU A 35 4.82 -4.22 -2.59
CA GLU A 35 5.02 -3.62 -3.91
C GLU A 35 6.27 -2.71 -3.92
N CYS A 36 7.02 -2.73 -5.02
CA CYS A 36 8.36 -2.11 -5.12
C CYS A 36 8.39 -0.63 -4.75
N SER A 37 7.39 0.13 -5.18
CA SER A 37 7.33 1.59 -4.95
C SER A 37 7.25 1.97 -3.47
N MET A 38 6.82 1.04 -2.62
CA MET A 38 6.77 1.24 -1.18
C MET A 38 8.17 1.36 -0.58
N SER A 39 9.11 0.56 -1.06
CA SER A 39 10.52 0.63 -0.62
C SER A 39 11.15 1.98 -0.97
N ASP A 40 10.82 2.54 -2.15
CA ASP A 40 11.33 3.84 -2.57
C ASP A 40 10.87 4.96 -1.63
N ASN A 41 9.60 4.96 -1.25
CA ASN A 41 9.04 5.95 -0.34
C ASN A 41 9.71 5.91 1.04
N ILE A 42 9.94 4.72 1.59
CA ILE A 42 10.57 4.56 2.91
C ILE A 42 12.06 4.93 2.86
N GLN A 43 12.74 4.61 1.77
CA GLN A 43 14.16 4.88 1.63
C GLN A 43 14.48 6.38 1.60
N VAL A 44 13.60 7.20 1.01
CA VAL A 44 13.78 8.66 0.99
C VAL A 44 13.87 9.23 2.40
N GLU A 45 13.08 8.70 3.34
CA GLU A 45 13.09 9.14 4.73
C GLU A 45 14.20 8.46 5.58
N ASN A 46 14.77 7.36 5.08
CA ASN A 46 15.75 6.55 5.81
C ASN A 46 16.99 6.24 4.93
N PRO A 47 17.80 7.24 4.57
CA PRO A 47 18.91 7.08 3.61
C PRO A 47 20.03 6.16 4.13
N ASN A 48 20.13 5.96 5.43
CA ASN A 48 21.17 5.13 6.07
C ASN A 48 20.79 3.64 6.17
N VAL A 49 19.56 3.28 5.79
CA VAL A 49 19.07 1.90 5.85
C VAL A 49 19.27 1.23 4.49
N GLU A 50 19.89 0.05 4.48
CA GLU A 50 20.03 -0.76 3.27
C GLU A 50 18.73 -1.50 2.97
N PHE A 51 18.10 -1.23 1.81
CA PHE A 51 16.88 -1.89 1.38
C PHE A 51 17.17 -3.05 0.43
N ILE A 52 16.83 -4.26 0.86
CA ILE A 52 16.81 -5.45 0.01
C ILE A 52 15.45 -5.46 -0.69
N ARG A 53 15.45 -5.36 -2.02
CA ARG A 53 14.24 -5.23 -2.82
C ARG A 53 13.93 -6.51 -3.60
N PRO A 54 13.14 -7.43 -3.08
CA PRO A 54 12.48 -8.41 -3.93
C PRO A 54 11.45 -7.65 -4.74
N CYS A 55 11.77 -7.31 -6.00
CA CYS A 55 10.89 -6.48 -6.82
C CYS A 55 9.63 -7.24 -7.22
N ASN A 56 8.53 -6.91 -6.58
CA ASN A 56 7.21 -7.46 -6.88
C ASN A 56 6.32 -6.31 -7.39
N MET A 57 6.39 -6.05 -8.70
CA MET A 57 5.56 -5.03 -9.33
C MET A 57 4.12 -5.50 -9.48
N CYS A 58 3.18 -4.73 -8.96
CA CYS A 58 1.75 -4.97 -9.20
C CYS A 58 1.36 -4.47 -10.61
N PRO A 59 1.03 -5.38 -11.55
CA PRO A 59 0.66 -4.98 -12.91
C PRO A 59 -0.64 -4.16 -12.96
N HIS A 60 -1.50 -4.30 -11.97
CA HIS A 60 -2.75 -3.54 -11.87
C HIS A 60 -2.49 -2.09 -11.46
N MET A 61 -1.65 -1.87 -10.47
CA MET A 61 -1.26 -0.52 -10.03
C MET A 61 -0.53 0.25 -11.13
N LYS A 62 0.29 -0.42 -11.93
CA LYS A 62 1.05 0.20 -13.03
C LYS A 62 0.19 0.57 -14.25
N LYS A 63 -1.09 0.20 -14.28
CA LYS A 63 -2.05 0.71 -15.28
C LYS A 63 -2.46 2.17 -15.03
N ILE A 64 -2.32 2.65 -13.79
CA ILE A 64 -2.60 4.02 -13.39
C ILE A 64 -1.32 4.83 -13.64
N THR A 65 -1.41 5.82 -14.53
CA THR A 65 -0.28 6.68 -14.90
C THR A 65 -0.67 8.15 -14.73
N LEU A 66 0.32 9.03 -14.54
CA LEU A 66 0.06 10.47 -14.42
C LEU A 66 -0.75 11.07 -15.59
N PRO A 67 -0.46 10.73 -16.86
CA PRO A 67 -1.29 11.18 -17.97
C PRO A 67 -2.75 10.73 -17.87
N LYS A 68 -3.01 9.48 -17.45
CA LYS A 68 -4.39 8.98 -17.25
C LYS A 68 -5.11 9.69 -16.11
N ILE A 69 -4.40 9.99 -15.03
CA ILE A 69 -4.96 10.79 -13.92
C ILE A 69 -5.32 12.18 -14.41
N LEU A 70 -4.43 12.84 -15.16
CA LEU A 70 -4.68 14.16 -15.72
C LEU A 70 -5.86 14.15 -16.69
N ASP A 71 -5.96 13.14 -17.56
CA ASP A 71 -7.08 12.96 -18.50
C ASP A 71 -8.40 12.79 -17.73
N CYS A 72 -8.41 11.92 -16.72
CA CYS A 72 -9.58 11.70 -15.86
C CYS A 72 -10.05 13.01 -15.19
N LEU A 73 -9.12 13.79 -14.64
CA LEU A 73 -9.44 15.06 -13.97
C LEU A 73 -9.94 16.15 -14.94
N LYS A 74 -9.42 16.19 -16.18
CA LYS A 74 -9.80 17.19 -17.17
C LYS A 74 -11.12 16.87 -17.89
N ASN A 75 -11.34 15.60 -18.15
CA ASN A 75 -12.42 15.14 -19.03
C ASN A 75 -13.49 14.34 -18.29
N GLU A 76 -13.37 14.21 -16.97
CA GLU A 76 -14.27 13.43 -16.08
C GLU A 76 -14.48 11.99 -16.61
N THR A 77 -13.38 11.37 -17.11
CA THR A 77 -13.39 10.03 -17.66
C THR A 77 -13.14 8.97 -16.58
N GLY A 78 -13.56 7.73 -16.85
CA GLY A 78 -13.29 6.60 -15.94
C GLY A 78 -14.23 6.54 -14.73
N GLU A 79 -15.41 7.11 -14.84
CA GLU A 79 -16.44 6.99 -13.80
C GLU A 79 -16.72 5.51 -13.48
N ILE A 80 -16.79 5.21 -12.21
CA ILE A 80 -17.16 3.89 -11.70
C ILE A 80 -18.66 3.90 -11.40
N ILE A 81 -19.42 3.19 -12.22
CA ILE A 81 -20.87 3.05 -12.05
C ILE A 81 -21.16 1.69 -11.41
N MET A 82 -21.82 1.71 -10.28
CA MET A 82 -22.28 0.51 -9.57
C MET A 82 -23.74 0.71 -9.13
N ASP A 83 -24.43 -0.41 -8.92
CA ASP A 83 -25.76 -0.36 -8.32
C ASP A 83 -25.72 0.06 -6.86
N GLN A 84 -26.78 0.70 -6.39
CA GLN A 84 -26.84 1.27 -5.04
C GLN A 84 -26.73 0.21 -3.95
N GLU A 85 -27.27 -0.99 -4.18
CA GLU A 85 -27.21 -2.09 -3.22
C GLU A 85 -25.77 -2.53 -2.98
N THR A 86 -24.95 -2.65 -4.04
CA THR A 86 -23.52 -2.97 -3.93
C THR A 86 -22.76 -1.87 -3.19
N ILE A 87 -23.07 -0.59 -3.49
CA ILE A 87 -22.45 0.55 -2.81
C ILE A 87 -22.75 0.51 -1.31
N ASP A 88 -23.99 0.29 -0.91
CA ASP A 88 -24.40 0.27 0.50
C ASP A 88 -23.77 -0.88 1.26
N LYS A 89 -23.72 -2.08 0.67
CA LYS A 89 -23.05 -3.24 1.26
C LYS A 89 -21.54 -3.01 1.43
N ALA A 90 -20.89 -2.46 0.43
CA ALA A 90 -19.46 -2.12 0.49
C ALA A 90 -19.17 -1.06 1.57
N ARG A 91 -20.01 -0.02 1.66
CA ARG A 91 -19.90 1.02 2.69
C ARG A 91 -19.97 0.45 4.10
N MET A 92 -20.94 -0.43 4.39
CA MET A 92 -21.04 -1.08 5.69
C MET A 92 -19.77 -1.85 6.08
N SER A 93 -19.13 -2.50 5.12
CA SER A 93 -17.87 -3.24 5.35
C SER A 93 -16.72 -2.30 5.71
N VAL A 94 -16.60 -1.17 5.00
CA VAL A 94 -15.59 -0.14 5.27
C VAL A 94 -15.82 0.53 6.62
N GLU A 95 -17.05 0.88 6.95
CA GLU A 95 -17.41 1.49 8.24
C GLU A 95 -17.07 0.56 9.41
N LYS A 96 -17.38 -0.74 9.30
CA LYS A 96 -16.99 -1.73 10.32
C LYS A 96 -15.46 -1.85 10.43
N MET A 97 -14.75 -1.88 9.32
CA MET A 97 -13.28 -1.93 9.31
C MET A 97 -12.69 -0.72 10.05
N VAL A 98 -13.18 0.48 9.77
CA VAL A 98 -12.74 1.71 10.44
C VAL A 98 -13.07 1.71 11.93
N ALA A 99 -14.24 1.20 12.30
CA ALA A 99 -14.67 1.13 13.71
C ALA A 99 -13.82 0.13 14.54
N ILE A 100 -13.39 -0.98 13.93
CA ILE A 100 -12.57 -2.02 14.61
C ILE A 100 -11.10 -1.60 14.66
N GLY A 101 -10.62 -0.87 13.66
CA GLY A 101 -9.20 -0.55 13.48
C GLY A 101 -8.72 0.69 14.26
N ARG A 102 -9.51 1.22 15.18
CA ARG A 102 -9.16 2.39 16.02
C ARG A 102 -8.87 2.00 17.45
#